data_9d9571ae9e1b2c850d616a5ff7e45fd8
#
_entry.id   9d9571ae9e1b2c850d616a5ff7e45fd8
#
_cell.length_a   1.000
_cell.length_b   1.000
_cell.length_c   1.000
_cell.angle_alpha   90.00
_cell.angle_beta   90.00
_cell.angle_gamma   90.00
#
_symmetry.space_group_name_H-M   'P 1'
#
loop_
_entity.id
_entity.type
_entity.pdbx_description
1 polymer ?
#
loop_
_entity_poly.entity_id
_entity_poly.type
_entity_poly.pdbx_seq_one_letter_code
_entity_poly.pdbx_strand_id
1 'polypeptide(L)'
;PIIIFCSWGDNITPPHQALDWVLDLYEHEREIIENGQTIIYTMHQTIGHLGIFVSGKVATKEHGEFVSAMELIDLMPPGLYEAVITEVDEATENRELVHGRYLFRLEMRTLDHIRAIGGNDEADERRFATAARVSDVNLGLYRTLAAPALRAAVSEPLAEALRDMHPNRLRFAMFSDRNPLMRPVKSTAEAVRASRKPAAAGNPFLAMQEEMSSWIEWSLQISNEIRDTMMEASFLNVYGSRLLQALTGLNAAPGEKPRRIERDLMREANTAQLRAQLEHKFELGGVDEALARALFYVRLSEGRVDERGFAVFRLLRASRPAAQRLSSAQLKAMIKEQYLLMRMDGERAVDAIPKLLGGGQVDPAAALAALRQVLSARGALTEDEKKRLARIETLFAAPRQELTQVAEIG
;
A
#
# COMPACT_ATOMS: atom_id res chain seq x y z
N PRO A 1 7.69 3.13 4.00
CA PRO A 1 6.33 3.04 3.46
C PRO A 1 5.75 1.64 3.61
N ILE A 2 4.42 1.54 3.68
CA ILE A 2 3.65 0.29 3.56
C ILE A 2 3.05 0.28 2.16
N ILE A 3 3.24 -0.81 1.41
CA ILE A 3 2.68 -0.98 0.07
C ILE A 3 1.66 -2.11 0.11
N ILE A 4 0.42 -1.83 -0.30
CA ILE A 4 -0.69 -2.75 -0.27
C ILE A 4 -1.15 -2.99 -1.70
N PHE A 5 -1.12 -4.25 -2.13
CA PHE A 5 -1.75 -4.68 -3.37
C PHE A 5 -3.04 -5.41 -3.04
N CYS A 6 -4.16 -4.97 -3.59
CA CYS A 6 -5.45 -5.63 -3.44
C CYS A 6 -6.19 -5.70 -4.77
N SER A 7 -7.20 -6.55 -4.85
CA SER A 7 -7.95 -6.78 -6.08
C SER A 7 -9.41 -7.09 -5.82
N TRP A 8 -10.31 -6.53 -6.63
CA TRP A 8 -11.72 -6.87 -6.64
C TRP A 8 -12.00 -8.30 -7.12
N GLY A 9 -11.08 -8.90 -7.88
CA GLY A 9 -11.14 -10.30 -8.28
C GLY A 9 -10.70 -11.29 -7.19
N ASP A 10 -10.18 -10.78 -6.06
CA ASP A 10 -9.75 -11.60 -4.92
C ASP A 10 -10.93 -11.81 -3.96
N ASN A 11 -11.46 -13.01 -3.92
CA ASN A 11 -12.55 -13.40 -3.04
C ASN A 11 -12.09 -13.88 -1.65
N ILE A 12 -10.78 -13.86 -1.38
CA ILE A 12 -10.19 -14.23 -0.09
C ILE A 12 -9.84 -12.99 0.70
N THR A 13 -9.17 -12.02 0.05
CA THR A 13 -8.78 -10.74 0.62
C THR A 13 -9.17 -9.59 -0.33
N PRO A 14 -10.46 -9.29 -0.46
CA PRO A 14 -10.94 -8.18 -1.29
C PRO A 14 -10.45 -6.83 -0.75
N PRO A 15 -10.55 -5.73 -1.53
CA PRO A 15 -9.99 -4.44 -1.18
C PRO A 15 -10.41 -3.90 0.19
N HIS A 16 -11.66 -4.04 0.60
CA HIS A 16 -12.13 -3.62 1.92
C HIS A 16 -11.39 -4.37 3.04
N GLN A 17 -11.22 -5.69 2.94
CA GLN A 17 -10.50 -6.46 3.94
C GLN A 17 -9.01 -6.12 4.00
N ALA A 18 -8.42 -5.77 2.85
CA ALA A 18 -7.01 -5.37 2.78
C ALA A 18 -6.75 -3.97 3.34
N LEU A 19 -7.76 -3.08 3.35
CA LEU A 19 -7.60 -1.66 3.65
C LEU A 19 -8.34 -1.17 4.90
N ASP A 20 -9.31 -1.91 5.45
CA ASP A 20 -10.10 -1.50 6.62
C ASP A 20 -9.26 -1.24 7.88
N TRP A 21 -8.13 -1.93 8.03
CA TRP A 21 -7.22 -1.66 9.14
C TRP A 21 -6.75 -0.21 9.20
N VAL A 22 -6.78 0.52 8.08
CA VAL A 22 -6.46 1.96 8.05
C VAL A 22 -7.51 2.74 8.82
N LEU A 23 -8.80 2.37 8.67
CA LEU A 23 -9.90 2.98 9.41
C LEU A 23 -9.93 2.56 10.88
N ASP A 24 -9.44 1.37 11.20
CA ASP A 24 -9.29 0.88 12.57
C ASP A 24 -8.20 1.63 13.36
N LEU A 25 -7.13 2.06 12.68
CA LEU A 25 -5.97 2.69 13.32
C LEU A 25 -6.02 4.21 13.32
N TYR A 26 -6.72 4.83 12.36
CA TYR A 26 -6.69 6.27 12.13
C TYR A 26 -8.12 6.84 12.02
N GLU A 27 -8.42 7.83 12.84
CA GLU A 27 -9.69 8.59 12.74
C GLU A 27 -9.60 9.69 11.68
N HIS A 28 -8.39 10.24 11.48
CA HIS A 28 -8.14 11.35 10.55
C HIS A 28 -6.81 11.13 9.78
N GLU A 29 -6.73 11.62 8.54
CA GLU A 29 -5.51 11.58 7.72
C GLU A 29 -4.31 12.24 8.41
N ARG A 30 -4.59 13.24 9.26
CA ARG A 30 -3.58 13.93 10.05
C ARG A 30 -2.79 12.98 10.93
N GLU A 31 -3.41 11.95 11.48
CA GLU A 31 -2.75 10.96 12.33
C GLU A 31 -1.75 10.11 11.55
N ILE A 32 -2.07 9.74 10.30
CA ILE A 32 -1.13 9.06 9.41
C ILE A 32 0.12 9.90 9.20
N ILE A 33 -0.09 11.21 8.94
CA ILE A 33 0.99 12.16 8.69
C ILE A 33 1.85 12.39 9.93
N GLU A 34 1.22 12.63 11.08
CA GLU A 34 1.90 12.88 12.36
C GLU A 34 2.70 11.66 12.84
N ASN A 35 2.22 10.45 12.56
CA ASN A 35 2.97 9.21 12.80
C ASN A 35 4.11 9.00 11.81
N GLY A 36 4.25 9.85 10.83
CA GLY A 36 5.27 9.75 9.80
C GLY A 36 5.11 8.52 8.92
N GLN A 37 3.89 7.99 8.80
CA GLN A 37 3.60 6.79 8.04
C GLN A 37 3.24 7.15 6.60
N THR A 38 3.87 6.49 5.62
CA THR A 38 3.48 6.52 4.21
C THR A 38 2.80 5.21 3.87
N ILE A 39 1.53 5.27 3.48
CA ILE A 39 0.71 4.12 3.09
C ILE A 39 0.36 4.28 1.61
N ILE A 40 0.70 3.30 0.80
CA ILE A 40 0.45 3.28 -0.64
C ILE A 40 -0.34 2.02 -0.96
N TYR A 41 -1.47 2.15 -1.64
CA TYR A 41 -2.23 1.00 -2.10
C TYR A 41 -2.46 1.05 -3.62
N THR A 42 -2.64 -0.11 -4.23
CA THR A 42 -3.11 -0.25 -5.60
C THR A 42 -4.20 -1.28 -5.68
N MET A 43 -5.22 -1.01 -6.48
CA MET A 43 -6.39 -1.87 -6.67
C MET A 43 -6.46 -2.40 -8.09
N HIS A 44 -6.43 -3.74 -8.23
CA HIS A 44 -6.64 -4.39 -9.51
C HIS A 44 -8.12 -4.82 -9.64
N GLN A 45 -8.64 -4.87 -10.87
CA GLN A 45 -10.07 -5.14 -11.08
C GLN A 45 -10.43 -6.62 -11.07
N THR A 46 -9.57 -7.49 -11.58
CA THR A 46 -9.97 -8.87 -11.95
C THR A 46 -9.01 -9.97 -11.49
N ILE A 47 -7.88 -9.63 -10.88
CA ILE A 47 -6.89 -10.63 -10.47
C ILE A 47 -7.37 -11.36 -9.21
N GLY A 48 -7.42 -12.69 -9.27
CA GLY A 48 -7.71 -13.53 -8.09
C GLY A 48 -6.51 -13.62 -7.15
N HIS A 49 -6.75 -14.12 -5.94
CA HIS A 49 -5.80 -14.16 -4.82
C HIS A 49 -4.38 -14.62 -5.18
N LEU A 50 -4.24 -15.77 -5.80
CA LEU A 50 -2.93 -16.27 -6.23
C LEU A 50 -2.37 -15.51 -7.43
N GLY A 51 -3.21 -14.89 -8.23
CA GLY A 51 -2.81 -14.14 -9.40
C GLY A 51 -1.89 -12.95 -9.09
N ILE A 52 -2.01 -12.38 -7.88
CA ILE A 52 -1.11 -11.31 -7.39
C ILE A 52 0.37 -11.76 -7.46
N PHE A 53 0.64 -13.04 -7.18
CA PHE A 53 1.99 -13.57 -7.10
C PHE A 53 2.44 -14.28 -8.39
N VAL A 54 1.52 -14.92 -9.11
CA VAL A 54 1.88 -15.84 -10.21
C VAL A 54 1.45 -15.34 -11.59
N SER A 55 0.66 -14.26 -11.68
CA SER A 55 0.23 -13.72 -12.97
C SER A 55 1.39 -13.01 -13.68
N GLY A 56 1.71 -13.44 -14.90
CA GLY A 56 2.70 -12.77 -15.75
C GLY A 56 2.30 -11.32 -16.11
N LYS A 57 0.99 -11.02 -16.16
CA LYS A 57 0.50 -9.65 -16.39
C LYS A 57 0.80 -8.75 -15.20
N VAL A 58 0.54 -9.21 -13.98
CA VAL A 58 0.84 -8.47 -12.75
C VAL A 58 2.35 -8.29 -12.59
N ALA A 59 3.14 -9.33 -12.89
CA ALA A 59 4.61 -9.24 -12.79
C ALA A 59 5.20 -8.19 -13.75
N THR A 60 4.67 -8.08 -14.96
CA THR A 60 5.18 -7.15 -15.98
C THR A 60 4.64 -5.73 -15.84
N LYS A 61 3.48 -5.53 -15.23
CA LYS A 61 2.87 -4.22 -15.02
C LYS A 61 3.09 -3.75 -13.58
N GLU A 62 2.30 -4.26 -12.66
CA GLU A 62 2.29 -3.73 -11.29
C GLU A 62 3.62 -3.94 -10.57
N HIS A 63 4.15 -5.15 -10.54
CA HIS A 63 5.42 -5.42 -9.84
C HIS A 63 6.60 -4.69 -10.51
N GLY A 64 6.63 -4.66 -11.86
CA GLY A 64 7.66 -3.95 -12.61
C GLY A 64 7.66 -2.45 -12.30
N GLU A 65 6.47 -1.83 -12.31
CA GLU A 65 6.32 -0.40 -12.04
C GLU A 65 6.61 -0.06 -10.56
N PHE A 66 6.19 -0.88 -9.60
CA PHE A 66 6.57 -0.66 -8.20
C PHE A 66 8.08 -0.75 -7.98
N VAL A 67 8.75 -1.70 -8.62
CA VAL A 67 10.22 -1.83 -8.52
C VAL A 67 10.92 -0.63 -9.15
N SER A 68 10.49 -0.17 -10.32
CA SER A 68 11.06 1.00 -10.99
C SER A 68 10.80 2.31 -10.24
N ALA A 69 9.65 2.42 -9.57
CA ALA A 69 9.25 3.59 -8.79
C ALA A 69 9.72 3.55 -7.32
N MET A 70 10.45 2.53 -6.88
CA MET A 70 10.81 2.35 -5.46
C MET A 70 11.54 3.54 -4.86
N GLU A 71 12.42 4.19 -5.63
CA GLU A 71 13.15 5.37 -5.19
C GLU A 71 12.21 6.58 -4.99
N LEU A 72 11.22 6.76 -5.87
CA LEU A 72 10.15 7.74 -5.72
C LEU A 72 9.31 7.44 -4.46
N ILE A 73 8.89 6.19 -4.30
CA ILE A 73 8.08 5.73 -3.16
C ILE A 73 8.80 5.99 -1.84
N ASP A 74 10.11 5.73 -1.78
CA ASP A 74 10.90 5.95 -0.56
C ASP A 74 11.00 7.42 -0.16
N LEU A 75 10.93 8.34 -1.11
CA LEU A 75 10.94 9.78 -0.89
C LEU A 75 9.56 10.39 -0.65
N MET A 76 8.47 9.63 -0.81
CA MET A 76 7.13 10.16 -0.57
C MET A 76 6.95 10.62 0.87
N PRO A 77 6.38 11.81 1.09
CA PRO A 77 6.04 12.28 2.41
C PRO A 77 4.97 11.39 3.07
N PRO A 78 4.83 11.47 4.41
CA PRO A 78 3.77 10.73 5.11
C PRO A 78 2.38 11.06 4.58
N GLY A 79 1.53 10.02 4.45
CA GLY A 79 0.16 10.18 3.96
C GLY A 79 -0.40 8.88 3.39
N LEU A 80 -1.63 8.94 2.93
CA LEU A 80 -2.34 7.86 2.26
C LEU A 80 -2.38 8.14 0.75
N TYR A 81 -1.92 7.18 -0.06
CA TYR A 81 -1.80 7.32 -1.50
C TYR A 81 -2.34 6.10 -2.22
N GLU A 82 -2.91 6.33 -3.40
CA GLU A 82 -3.21 5.28 -4.36
C GLU A 82 -2.17 5.30 -5.48
N ALA A 83 -1.60 4.16 -5.78
CA ALA A 83 -0.73 3.98 -6.94
C ALA A 83 -1.61 3.64 -8.16
N VAL A 84 -1.66 4.58 -9.11
CA VAL A 84 -2.39 4.47 -10.36
C VAL A 84 -1.41 4.20 -11.49
N ILE A 85 -1.56 3.05 -12.14
CA ILE A 85 -0.67 2.57 -13.21
C ILE A 85 -1.46 2.55 -14.52
N THR A 86 -1.16 3.47 -15.43
CA THR A 86 -1.86 3.63 -16.70
C THR A 86 -0.94 3.34 -17.88
N GLU A 87 -1.47 2.76 -18.94
CA GLU A 87 -0.70 2.57 -20.17
C GLU A 87 -0.39 3.92 -20.82
N VAL A 88 0.85 4.07 -21.28
CA VAL A 88 1.30 5.27 -22.01
C VAL A 88 0.72 5.24 -23.42
N ASP A 89 0.07 6.31 -23.81
CA ASP A 89 -0.54 6.52 -25.12
C ASP A 89 0.00 7.76 -25.83
N GLU A 90 -0.56 8.07 -27.00
CA GLU A 90 -0.18 9.24 -27.79
C GLU A 90 -0.56 10.57 -27.11
N ALA A 91 -1.57 10.57 -26.23
CA ALA A 91 -2.01 11.74 -25.48
C ALA A 91 -1.16 11.98 -24.22
N THR A 92 -0.28 11.06 -23.85
CA THR A 92 0.60 11.20 -22.70
C THR A 92 1.70 12.22 -23.01
N GLU A 93 1.64 13.39 -22.35
CA GLU A 93 2.65 14.43 -22.47
C GLU A 93 4.00 13.98 -21.88
N ASN A 94 5.12 14.38 -22.52
CA ASN A 94 6.50 14.07 -22.07
C ASN A 94 6.72 12.57 -21.81
N ARG A 95 6.19 11.72 -22.70
CA ARG A 95 6.29 10.26 -22.59
C ARG A 95 7.72 9.72 -22.57
N GLU A 96 8.68 10.48 -23.07
CA GLU A 96 10.10 10.14 -23.03
C GLU A 96 10.70 10.14 -21.62
N LEU A 97 9.99 10.72 -20.66
CA LEU A 97 10.36 10.70 -19.23
C LEU A 97 9.76 9.50 -18.48
N VAL A 98 8.89 8.71 -19.12
CA VAL A 98 8.28 7.52 -18.54
C VAL A 98 9.21 6.33 -18.70
N HIS A 99 9.36 5.53 -17.64
CA HIS A 99 10.16 4.32 -17.70
C HIS A 99 9.34 3.12 -18.16
N GLY A 100 9.39 2.83 -19.47
CA GLY A 100 8.71 1.68 -20.01
C GLY A 100 7.36 1.98 -20.65
N ARG A 101 6.40 1.07 -20.46
CA ARG A 101 5.09 1.08 -21.12
C ARG A 101 4.00 1.74 -20.30
N TYR A 102 4.19 1.83 -19.00
CA TYR A 102 3.18 2.31 -18.07
C TYR A 102 3.67 3.54 -17.32
N LEU A 103 2.76 4.47 -17.09
CA LEU A 103 2.98 5.65 -16.26
C LEU A 103 2.57 5.34 -14.83
N PHE A 104 3.52 5.42 -13.91
CA PHE A 104 3.30 5.27 -12.49
C PHE A 104 2.99 6.62 -11.83
N ARG A 105 1.87 6.69 -11.14
CA ARG A 105 1.37 7.89 -10.47
C ARG A 105 0.94 7.57 -9.05
N LEU A 106 1.29 8.42 -8.11
CA LEU A 106 0.79 8.39 -6.73
C LEU A 106 -0.19 9.53 -6.54
N GLU A 107 -1.41 9.19 -6.16
CA GLU A 107 -2.49 10.13 -5.90
C GLU A 107 -2.84 10.11 -4.41
N MET A 108 -2.79 11.29 -3.76
CA MET A 108 -3.17 11.42 -2.36
C MET A 108 -4.67 11.08 -2.21
N ARG A 109 -4.96 10.29 -1.18
CA ARG A 109 -6.32 9.86 -0.84
C ARG A 109 -6.66 10.23 0.60
N THR A 110 -7.95 10.31 0.86
CA THR A 110 -8.50 10.50 2.21
C THR A 110 -9.05 9.20 2.75
N LEU A 111 -9.33 9.15 4.05
CA LEU A 111 -10.00 8.00 4.66
C LEU A 111 -11.38 7.75 4.03
N ASP A 112 -12.03 8.79 3.49
CA ASP A 112 -13.32 8.63 2.81
C ASP A 112 -13.21 7.77 1.53
N HIS A 113 -12.06 7.76 0.87
CA HIS A 113 -11.83 6.85 -0.26
C HIS A 113 -11.81 5.38 0.21
N ILE A 114 -11.26 5.11 1.39
CA ILE A 114 -11.29 3.77 1.97
C ILE A 114 -12.72 3.42 2.43
N ARG A 115 -13.42 4.33 3.11
CA ARG A 115 -14.82 4.14 3.51
C ARG A 115 -15.74 3.84 2.32
N ALA A 116 -15.49 4.50 1.20
CA ALA A 116 -16.27 4.30 -0.03
C ALA A 116 -16.10 2.90 -0.66
N ILE A 117 -15.05 2.15 -0.31
CA ILE A 117 -14.87 0.75 -0.73
C ILE A 117 -15.98 -0.12 -0.13
N GLY A 118 -16.49 0.22 1.05
CA GLY A 118 -17.55 -0.52 1.75
C GLY A 118 -17.02 -1.66 2.62
N GLY A 119 -17.95 -2.42 3.21
CA GLY A 119 -17.61 -3.57 4.07
C GLY A 119 -17.13 -3.21 5.48
N ASN A 120 -17.31 -1.94 5.90
CA ASN A 120 -16.80 -1.40 7.17
C ASN A 120 -17.91 -0.79 8.04
N ASP A 121 -19.11 -1.36 8.01
CA ASP A 121 -20.20 -0.90 8.85
C ASP A 121 -20.07 -1.36 10.32
N GLU A 122 -20.68 -0.61 11.25
CA GLU A 122 -20.63 -0.91 12.69
C GLU A 122 -21.22 -2.28 13.04
N ALA A 123 -22.18 -2.78 12.26
CA ALA A 123 -22.80 -4.06 12.51
C ALA A 123 -21.83 -5.20 12.19
N ASP A 124 -21.08 -5.08 11.11
CA ASP A 124 -20.05 -6.05 10.72
C ASP A 124 -18.88 -6.02 11.68
N GLU A 125 -18.37 -4.84 12.05
CA GLU A 125 -17.35 -4.72 13.09
C GLU A 125 -17.76 -5.41 14.39
N ARG A 126 -19.02 -5.25 14.81
CA ARG A 126 -19.56 -5.91 16.02
C ARG A 126 -19.62 -7.43 15.88
N ARG A 127 -19.98 -7.94 14.69
CA ARG A 127 -19.97 -9.38 14.40
C ARG A 127 -18.54 -9.94 14.46
N PHE A 128 -17.58 -9.26 13.85
CA PHE A 128 -16.17 -9.67 13.92
C PHE A 128 -15.59 -9.58 15.33
N ALA A 129 -15.89 -8.52 16.07
CA ALA A 129 -15.49 -8.40 17.47
C ALA A 129 -16.09 -9.53 18.32
N THR A 130 -17.35 -9.91 18.05
CA THR A 130 -18.01 -11.05 18.70
C THR A 130 -17.29 -12.36 18.41
N ALA A 131 -16.94 -12.60 17.14
CA ALA A 131 -16.17 -13.77 16.74
C ALA A 131 -14.78 -13.82 17.40
N ALA A 132 -14.09 -12.69 17.45
CA ALA A 132 -12.80 -12.58 18.13
C ALA A 132 -12.93 -12.91 19.63
N ARG A 133 -13.93 -12.37 20.31
CA ARG A 133 -14.15 -12.65 21.73
C ARG A 133 -14.50 -14.10 22.01
N VAL A 134 -15.34 -14.71 21.16
CA VAL A 134 -15.62 -16.15 21.23
C VAL A 134 -14.36 -16.98 21.03
N SER A 135 -13.51 -16.59 20.09
CA SER A 135 -12.21 -17.25 19.87
C SER A 135 -11.29 -17.14 21.07
N ASP A 136 -11.21 -15.99 21.73
CA ASP A 136 -10.42 -15.79 22.96
C ASP A 136 -10.91 -16.68 24.10
N VAL A 137 -12.22 -16.76 24.28
CA VAL A 137 -12.83 -17.65 25.29
C VAL A 137 -12.50 -19.10 24.99
N ASN A 138 -12.68 -19.55 23.74
CA ASN A 138 -12.36 -20.91 23.30
C ASN A 138 -10.87 -21.23 23.48
N LEU A 139 -9.98 -20.28 23.17
CA LEU A 139 -8.55 -20.43 23.39
C LEU A 139 -8.20 -20.56 24.87
N GLY A 140 -8.86 -19.77 25.72
CA GLY A 140 -8.73 -19.88 27.17
C GLY A 140 -9.15 -21.26 27.70
N LEU A 141 -10.31 -21.74 27.29
CA LEU A 141 -10.81 -23.07 27.61
C LEU A 141 -9.87 -24.18 27.10
N TYR A 142 -9.44 -24.08 25.86
CA TYR A 142 -8.48 -25.03 25.29
C TYR A 142 -7.18 -25.08 26.11
N ARG A 143 -6.58 -23.90 26.39
CA ARG A 143 -5.32 -23.82 27.15
C ARG A 143 -5.44 -24.39 28.55
N THR A 144 -6.58 -24.20 29.18
CA THR A 144 -6.81 -24.60 30.58
C THR A 144 -7.21 -26.08 30.69
N LEU A 145 -8.09 -26.57 29.84
CA LEU A 145 -8.71 -27.88 29.96
C LEU A 145 -8.10 -28.93 29.04
N ALA A 146 -7.92 -28.60 27.74
CA ALA A 146 -7.54 -29.59 26.74
C ALA A 146 -6.02 -29.67 26.51
N ALA A 147 -5.32 -28.53 26.49
CA ALA A 147 -3.90 -28.50 26.17
C ALA A 147 -3.00 -29.31 27.11
N PRO A 148 -3.24 -29.34 28.46
CA PRO A 148 -2.43 -30.18 29.34
C PRO A 148 -2.57 -31.69 29.04
N ALA A 149 -3.79 -32.16 28.81
CA ALA A 149 -4.07 -33.54 28.47
C ALA A 149 -3.47 -33.93 27.11
N LEU A 150 -3.63 -33.07 26.09
CA LEU A 150 -3.09 -33.29 24.77
C LEU A 150 -1.54 -33.32 24.81
N ARG A 151 -0.89 -32.39 25.52
CA ARG A 151 0.55 -32.36 25.67
C ARG A 151 1.08 -33.62 26.35
N ALA A 152 0.36 -34.18 27.32
CA ALA A 152 0.71 -35.43 27.99
C ALA A 152 0.54 -36.66 27.09
N ALA A 153 -0.43 -36.63 26.16
CA ALA A 153 -0.75 -37.74 25.26
C ALA A 153 0.07 -37.74 23.96
N VAL A 154 0.52 -36.56 23.50
CA VAL A 154 1.27 -36.43 22.24
C VAL A 154 2.71 -36.86 22.43
N SER A 155 3.15 -37.86 21.65
CA SER A 155 4.54 -38.27 21.49
C SER A 155 4.99 -38.08 20.06
N GLU A 156 6.30 -37.93 19.84
CA GLU A 156 6.85 -37.75 18.48
C GLU A 156 6.44 -38.87 17.51
N PRO A 157 6.51 -40.16 17.90
CA PRO A 157 6.05 -41.25 17.02
C PRO A 157 4.56 -41.16 16.67
N LEU A 158 3.72 -40.76 17.62
CA LEU A 158 2.29 -40.58 17.40
C LEU A 158 2.04 -39.40 16.43
N ALA A 159 2.74 -38.29 16.62
CA ALA A 159 2.64 -37.12 15.74
C ALA A 159 3.07 -37.45 14.30
N GLU A 160 4.15 -38.24 14.16
CA GLU A 160 4.60 -38.72 12.83
C GLU A 160 3.58 -39.66 12.18
N ALA A 161 3.04 -40.62 12.92
CA ALA A 161 2.02 -41.51 12.42
C ALA A 161 0.76 -40.76 11.95
N LEU A 162 0.27 -39.81 12.76
CA LEU A 162 -0.88 -38.96 12.39
C LEU A 162 -0.59 -38.09 11.17
N ARG A 163 0.63 -37.58 11.06
CA ARG A 163 1.08 -36.79 9.90
C ARG A 163 1.12 -37.63 8.63
N ASP A 164 1.62 -38.85 8.72
CA ASP A 164 1.69 -39.78 7.58
C ASP A 164 0.29 -40.31 7.16
N MET A 165 -0.65 -40.40 8.11
CA MET A 165 -2.04 -40.71 7.84
C MET A 165 -2.87 -39.54 7.28
N HIS A 166 -2.28 -38.31 7.22
CA HIS A 166 -2.98 -37.17 6.69
C HIS A 166 -3.42 -37.40 5.23
N PRO A 167 -4.69 -37.15 4.83
CA PRO A 167 -5.23 -37.50 3.52
C PRO A 167 -4.36 -37.00 2.34
N ASN A 168 -3.83 -35.77 2.43
CA ASN A 168 -2.98 -35.24 1.38
C ASN A 168 -1.64 -35.97 1.25
N ARG A 169 -1.07 -36.46 2.35
CA ARG A 169 0.16 -37.26 2.33
C ARG A 169 -0.08 -38.66 1.81
N LEU A 170 -1.16 -39.28 2.23
CA LEU A 170 -1.56 -40.59 1.69
C LEU A 170 -1.80 -40.50 0.19
N ARG A 171 -2.52 -39.46 -0.26
CA ARG A 171 -2.73 -39.21 -1.69
C ARG A 171 -1.41 -38.99 -2.43
N PHE A 172 -0.52 -38.17 -1.88
CA PHE A 172 0.81 -37.97 -2.47
C PHE A 172 1.63 -39.26 -2.51
N ALA A 173 1.65 -40.04 -1.43
CA ALA A 173 2.37 -41.30 -1.37
C ALA A 173 1.81 -42.32 -2.40
N MET A 174 0.48 -42.34 -2.57
CA MET A 174 -0.19 -43.22 -3.52
C MET A 174 0.19 -42.94 -4.98
N PHE A 175 0.35 -41.68 -5.35
CA PHE A 175 0.64 -41.24 -6.72
C PHE A 175 2.10 -40.82 -6.96
N SER A 176 2.99 -40.99 -5.97
CA SER A 176 4.42 -40.67 -6.08
C SER A 176 5.26 -41.89 -6.45
N ASP A 177 6.54 -41.65 -6.78
CA ASP A 177 7.55 -42.69 -7.04
C ASP A 177 7.81 -43.62 -5.82
N ARG A 178 7.27 -43.27 -4.64
CA ARG A 178 7.29 -44.15 -3.44
C ARG A 178 6.40 -45.38 -3.61
N ASN A 179 5.37 -45.27 -4.44
CA ASN A 179 4.47 -46.40 -4.76
C ASN A 179 5.09 -47.21 -5.90
N PRO A 180 5.45 -48.49 -5.67
CA PRO A 180 6.03 -49.35 -6.72
C PRO A 180 5.16 -49.49 -7.96
N LEU A 181 3.83 -49.40 -7.79
CA LEU A 181 2.83 -49.48 -8.88
C LEU A 181 2.89 -48.29 -9.83
N MET A 182 3.48 -47.17 -9.40
CA MET A 182 3.64 -45.95 -10.21
C MET A 182 4.87 -45.95 -11.08
N ARG A 183 5.84 -46.88 -10.85
CA ARG A 183 7.10 -46.96 -11.64
C ARG A 183 6.81 -47.20 -13.15
N PRO A 184 5.91 -48.11 -13.56
CA PRO A 184 5.58 -48.26 -14.98
C PRO A 184 4.93 -46.99 -15.59
N VAL A 185 4.20 -46.23 -14.79
CA VAL A 185 3.58 -44.95 -15.25
C VAL A 185 4.64 -43.97 -15.71
N LYS A 186 5.77 -43.89 -14.99
CA LYS A 186 6.87 -42.95 -15.35
C LYS A 186 7.48 -43.32 -16.71
N SER A 187 7.85 -44.59 -16.92
CA SER A 187 8.40 -45.03 -18.21
C SER A 187 7.40 -44.88 -19.37
N THR A 188 6.13 -45.22 -19.11
CA THR A 188 5.05 -45.02 -20.10
C THR A 188 4.85 -43.55 -20.43
N ALA A 189 4.87 -42.67 -19.42
CA ALA A 189 4.76 -41.24 -19.62
C ALA A 189 5.90 -40.63 -20.46
N GLU A 190 7.12 -41.13 -20.30
CA GLU A 190 8.29 -40.76 -21.12
C GLU A 190 8.08 -41.16 -22.59
N ALA A 191 7.63 -42.38 -22.84
CA ALA A 191 7.30 -42.87 -24.18
C ALA A 191 6.18 -42.06 -24.84
N VAL A 192 5.11 -41.74 -24.08
CA VAL A 192 4.01 -40.89 -24.57
C VAL A 192 4.49 -39.49 -24.91
N ARG A 193 5.34 -38.88 -24.05
CA ARG A 193 5.91 -37.56 -24.33
C ARG A 193 6.75 -37.55 -25.61
N ALA A 194 7.56 -38.58 -25.82
CA ALA A 194 8.40 -38.69 -27.03
C ALA A 194 7.59 -38.86 -28.31
N SER A 195 6.38 -39.44 -28.23
CA SER A 195 5.48 -39.68 -29.37
C SER A 195 4.28 -38.73 -29.44
N ARG A 196 4.25 -37.71 -28.57
CA ARG A 196 3.09 -36.80 -28.47
C ARG A 196 2.87 -36.01 -29.75
N LYS A 197 1.66 -36.06 -30.26
CA LYS A 197 1.22 -35.30 -31.44
C LYS A 197 -0.02 -34.47 -31.05
N PRO A 198 -0.20 -33.28 -31.67
CA PRO A 198 -1.44 -32.53 -31.51
C PRO A 198 -2.64 -33.39 -31.94
N ALA A 199 -3.76 -33.25 -31.25
CA ALA A 199 -5.00 -33.85 -31.71
C ALA A 199 -5.44 -33.25 -33.04
N ALA A 200 -6.04 -34.07 -33.94
CA ALA A 200 -6.55 -33.55 -35.20
C ALA A 200 -7.70 -32.56 -34.97
N ALA A 201 -7.75 -31.51 -35.80
CA ALA A 201 -8.87 -30.58 -35.79
C ALA A 201 -10.18 -31.37 -36.06
N GLY A 202 -11.22 -31.13 -35.25
CA GLY A 202 -12.49 -31.84 -35.34
C GLY A 202 -12.51 -33.21 -34.67
N ASN A 203 -11.51 -33.58 -33.84
CA ASN A 203 -11.54 -34.81 -33.08
C ASN A 203 -12.72 -34.79 -32.08
N PRO A 204 -13.67 -35.73 -32.18
CA PRO A 204 -14.86 -35.76 -31.33
C PRO A 204 -14.54 -35.98 -29.85
N PHE A 205 -13.41 -36.65 -29.52
CA PHE A 205 -12.98 -36.84 -28.13
C PHE A 205 -12.47 -35.53 -27.54
N LEU A 206 -11.90 -34.64 -28.34
CA LEU A 206 -11.50 -33.30 -27.87
C LEU A 206 -12.73 -32.46 -27.53
N ALA A 207 -13.73 -32.45 -28.40
CA ALA A 207 -15.02 -31.78 -28.15
C ALA A 207 -15.68 -32.31 -26.87
N MET A 208 -15.72 -33.64 -26.71
CA MET A 208 -16.24 -34.26 -25.49
C MET A 208 -15.44 -33.86 -24.23
N GLN A 209 -14.11 -33.77 -24.32
CA GLN A 209 -13.27 -33.34 -23.22
C GLN A 209 -13.59 -31.87 -22.84
N GLU A 210 -13.75 -31.00 -23.82
CA GLU A 210 -14.09 -29.59 -23.59
C GLU A 210 -15.49 -29.46 -22.93
N GLU A 211 -16.46 -30.20 -23.40
CA GLU A 211 -17.81 -30.25 -22.82
C GLU A 211 -17.75 -30.73 -21.36
N MET A 212 -17.05 -31.84 -21.09
CA MET A 212 -16.88 -32.36 -19.72
C MET A 212 -16.13 -31.37 -18.83
N SER A 213 -15.12 -30.70 -19.35
CA SER A 213 -14.40 -29.64 -18.61
C SER A 213 -15.33 -28.50 -18.23
N SER A 214 -16.12 -28.02 -19.15
CA SER A 214 -17.13 -26.98 -18.91
C SER A 214 -18.17 -27.39 -17.87
N TRP A 215 -18.64 -28.64 -17.90
CA TRP A 215 -19.55 -29.17 -16.88
C TRP A 215 -18.91 -29.23 -15.49
N ILE A 216 -17.64 -29.64 -15.39
CA ILE A 216 -16.91 -29.70 -14.13
C ILE A 216 -16.74 -28.28 -13.59
N GLU A 217 -16.31 -27.33 -14.43
CA GLU A 217 -16.14 -25.94 -14.07
C GLU A 217 -17.43 -25.33 -13.54
N TRP A 218 -18.52 -25.47 -14.29
CA TRP A 218 -19.84 -25.00 -13.89
C TRP A 218 -20.33 -25.62 -12.55
N SER A 219 -20.14 -26.94 -12.36
CA SER A 219 -20.52 -27.61 -11.11
C SER A 219 -19.73 -27.14 -9.90
N LEU A 220 -18.41 -26.87 -10.09
CA LEU A 220 -17.56 -26.32 -9.06
C LEU A 220 -17.93 -24.87 -8.72
N GLN A 221 -18.27 -24.07 -9.73
CA GLN A 221 -18.71 -22.69 -9.53
C GLN A 221 -20.00 -22.63 -8.70
N ILE A 222 -21.01 -23.37 -9.07
CA ILE A 222 -22.28 -23.45 -8.29
C ILE A 222 -22.04 -23.96 -6.86
N SER A 223 -21.21 -24.99 -6.71
CA SER A 223 -20.86 -25.51 -5.39
C SER A 223 -20.18 -24.46 -4.51
N ASN A 224 -19.28 -23.66 -5.10
CA ASN A 224 -18.63 -22.57 -4.41
C ASN A 224 -19.61 -21.46 -4.02
N GLU A 225 -20.47 -21.02 -4.94
CA GLU A 225 -21.47 -19.98 -4.68
C GLU A 225 -22.43 -20.36 -3.55
N ILE A 226 -22.92 -21.62 -3.56
CA ILE A 226 -23.78 -22.13 -2.48
C ILE A 226 -23.02 -22.16 -1.16
N ARG A 227 -21.79 -22.69 -1.16
CA ARG A 227 -20.96 -22.78 0.04
C ARG A 227 -20.70 -21.39 0.63
N ASP A 228 -20.26 -20.45 -0.20
CA ASP A 228 -19.88 -19.11 0.24
C ASP A 228 -21.10 -18.36 0.79
N THR A 229 -22.26 -18.44 0.12
CA THR A 229 -23.52 -17.87 0.62
C THR A 229 -23.96 -18.50 1.96
N MET A 230 -23.84 -19.82 2.09
CA MET A 230 -24.20 -20.50 3.36
C MET A 230 -23.24 -20.16 4.48
N MET A 231 -21.94 -20.06 4.20
CA MET A 231 -20.92 -19.69 5.20
C MET A 231 -21.10 -18.25 5.66
N GLU A 232 -21.31 -17.32 4.74
CA GLU A 232 -21.59 -15.91 5.05
C GLU A 232 -22.87 -15.78 5.88
N ALA A 233 -24.00 -16.35 5.43
CA ALA A 233 -25.26 -16.33 6.16
C ALA A 233 -25.12 -16.94 7.57
N SER A 234 -24.37 -18.03 7.70
CA SER A 234 -24.12 -18.67 9.01
C SER A 234 -23.30 -17.75 9.91
N PHE A 235 -22.23 -17.14 9.41
CA PHE A 235 -21.39 -16.19 10.14
C PHE A 235 -22.22 -15.00 10.62
N LEU A 236 -22.94 -14.35 9.72
CA LEU A 236 -23.75 -13.17 10.01
C LEU A 236 -24.85 -13.47 11.05
N ASN A 237 -25.51 -14.62 10.96
CA ASN A 237 -26.55 -15.02 11.89
C ASN A 237 -26.01 -15.41 13.27
N VAL A 238 -24.93 -16.18 13.33
CA VAL A 238 -24.34 -16.64 14.59
C VAL A 238 -23.74 -15.45 15.36
N TYR A 239 -22.83 -14.72 14.72
CA TYR A 239 -22.11 -13.61 15.39
C TYR A 239 -22.89 -12.30 15.43
N GLY A 240 -23.94 -12.17 14.59
CA GLY A 240 -24.95 -11.11 14.68
C GLY A 240 -26.04 -11.36 15.71
N SER A 241 -26.08 -12.55 16.31
CA SER A 241 -27.06 -12.89 17.35
C SER A 241 -26.95 -11.99 18.57
N ARG A 242 -28.05 -11.33 18.93
CA ARG A 242 -28.11 -10.45 20.12
C ARG A 242 -27.74 -11.19 21.40
N LEU A 243 -28.09 -12.47 21.50
CA LEU A 243 -27.74 -13.29 22.65
C LEU A 243 -26.22 -13.48 22.75
N LEU A 244 -25.56 -13.86 21.63
CA LEU A 244 -24.14 -14.10 21.64
C LEU A 244 -23.35 -12.81 21.87
N GLN A 245 -23.78 -11.68 21.30
CA GLN A 245 -23.20 -10.37 21.54
C GLN A 245 -23.33 -9.96 23.02
N ALA A 246 -24.47 -10.20 23.62
CA ALA A 246 -24.66 -9.93 25.06
C ALA A 246 -23.76 -10.82 25.94
N LEU A 247 -23.65 -12.12 25.64
CA LEU A 247 -22.78 -13.05 26.37
C LEU A 247 -21.29 -12.71 26.27
N THR A 248 -20.89 -12.08 25.16
CA THR A 248 -19.50 -11.65 24.94
C THR A 248 -19.21 -10.23 25.43
N GLY A 249 -20.22 -9.54 25.98
CA GLY A 249 -20.07 -8.17 26.47
C GLY A 249 -20.03 -7.10 25.36
N LEU A 250 -20.45 -7.45 24.16
CA LEU A 250 -20.46 -6.57 22.98
C LEU A 250 -21.86 -6.02 22.64
N ASN A 251 -22.79 -6.10 23.60
CA ASN A 251 -24.12 -5.53 23.52
C ASN A 251 -24.05 -4.01 23.78
N ALA A 252 -23.40 -3.30 22.88
CA ALA A 252 -23.18 -1.87 23.01
C ALA A 252 -24.44 -1.05 22.73
N ALA A 253 -24.52 0.13 23.35
CA ALA A 253 -25.52 1.13 23.00
C ALA A 253 -25.38 1.58 21.54
N PRO A 254 -26.47 2.03 20.87
CA PRO A 254 -26.36 2.56 19.52
C PRO A 254 -25.30 3.67 19.43
N GLY A 255 -24.36 3.55 18.49
CA GLY A 255 -23.26 4.50 18.29
C GLY A 255 -22.01 4.24 19.14
N GLU A 256 -21.97 3.19 19.95
CA GLU A 256 -20.77 2.77 20.66
C GLU A 256 -19.96 1.82 19.76
N LYS A 257 -18.76 2.24 19.34
CA LYS A 257 -17.88 1.40 18.52
C LYS A 257 -17.41 0.18 19.30
N PRO A 258 -17.45 -1.02 18.74
CA PRO A 258 -17.02 -2.27 19.41
C PRO A 258 -15.51 -2.33 19.65
N ARG A 259 -14.73 -1.62 18.86
CA ARG A 259 -13.30 -1.37 19.07
C ARG A 259 -13.10 0.11 19.33
N ARG A 260 -12.56 0.44 20.50
CA ARG A 260 -11.99 1.75 20.75
C ARG A 260 -10.54 1.71 20.31
N ILE A 261 -10.15 2.65 19.48
CA ILE A 261 -8.73 2.98 19.33
C ILE A 261 -8.31 3.51 20.70
N GLU A 262 -7.55 2.72 21.46
CA GLU A 262 -7.01 3.20 22.73
C GLU A 262 -6.16 4.43 22.42
N ARG A 263 -6.46 5.54 23.11
CA ARG A 263 -5.64 6.74 23.03
C ARG A 263 -4.23 6.38 23.47
N ASP A 264 -3.31 6.40 22.51
CA ASP A 264 -1.90 6.20 22.79
C ASP A 264 -1.30 7.52 23.31
N LEU A 265 -1.29 7.68 24.64
CA LEU A 265 -0.72 8.84 25.30
C LEU A 265 0.75 9.09 24.92
N MET A 266 1.50 8.03 24.65
CA MET A 266 2.87 8.13 24.15
C MET A 266 2.91 8.74 22.75
N ARG A 267 1.97 8.37 21.90
CA ARG A 267 1.82 8.90 20.56
C ARG A 267 1.45 10.39 20.58
N GLU A 268 0.50 10.77 21.43
CA GLU A 268 0.12 12.18 21.61
C GLU A 268 1.30 13.01 22.11
N ALA A 269 2.05 12.51 23.10
CA ALA A 269 3.25 13.19 23.61
C ALA A 269 4.35 13.34 22.53
N ASN A 270 4.62 12.28 21.77
CA ASN A 270 5.59 12.31 20.67
C ASN A 270 5.18 13.32 19.58
N THR A 271 3.90 13.37 19.23
CA THR A 271 3.38 14.34 18.26
C THR A 271 3.53 15.79 18.76
N ALA A 272 3.21 16.03 20.04
CA ALA A 272 3.38 17.35 20.64
C ALA A 272 4.87 17.77 20.68
N GLN A 273 5.77 16.85 21.02
CA GLN A 273 7.22 17.10 20.99
C GLN A 273 7.72 17.40 19.57
N LEU A 274 7.29 16.60 18.59
CA LEU A 274 7.65 16.83 17.19
C LEU A 274 7.19 18.21 16.70
N ARG A 275 5.95 18.60 17.03
CA ARG A 275 5.46 19.95 16.69
C ARG A 275 6.29 21.06 17.32
N ALA A 276 6.63 20.93 18.59
CA ALA A 276 7.47 21.92 19.27
C ALA A 276 8.86 22.02 18.62
N GLN A 277 9.46 20.92 18.20
CA GLN A 277 10.72 20.91 17.47
C GLN A 277 10.61 21.58 16.10
N LEU A 278 9.52 21.33 15.37
CA LEU A 278 9.30 21.89 14.03
C LEU A 278 8.98 23.40 14.09
N GLU A 279 8.36 23.89 15.18
CA GLU A 279 8.02 25.31 15.34
C GLU A 279 9.23 26.25 15.19
N HIS A 280 10.40 25.80 15.61
CA HIS A 280 11.66 26.56 15.50
C HIS A 280 12.35 26.42 14.13
N LYS A 281 11.81 25.57 13.22
CA LYS A 281 12.47 25.25 11.94
C LYS A 281 11.90 25.99 10.73
N PHE A 282 10.86 26.79 10.89
CA PHE A 282 10.25 27.51 9.75
C PHE A 282 11.23 28.40 9.00
N GLU A 283 12.17 29.01 9.70
CA GLU A 283 13.14 29.96 9.12
C GLU A 283 14.53 29.34 8.93
N LEU A 284 14.72 28.06 9.25
CA LEU A 284 15.99 27.35 9.14
C LEU A 284 16.02 26.50 7.87
N GLY A 285 17.17 26.50 7.20
CA GLY A 285 17.42 25.71 5.99
C GLY A 285 18.16 26.48 4.92
N GLY A 286 18.15 25.96 3.73
CA GLY A 286 18.79 26.53 2.55
C GLY A 286 17.95 26.40 1.29
N VAL A 287 18.63 26.38 0.15
CA VAL A 287 17.98 26.32 -1.17
C VAL A 287 17.22 25.02 -1.39
N ASP A 288 17.68 23.89 -0.86
CA ASP A 288 17.01 22.61 -1.03
C ASP A 288 15.67 22.56 -0.28
N GLU A 289 15.62 23.12 0.94
CA GLU A 289 14.41 23.28 1.73
C GLU A 289 13.44 24.28 1.05
N ALA A 290 13.95 25.38 0.52
CA ALA A 290 13.16 26.36 -0.21
C ALA A 290 12.52 25.72 -1.46
N LEU A 291 13.27 24.91 -2.23
CA LEU A 291 12.77 24.18 -3.38
C LEU A 291 11.72 23.14 -3.00
N ALA A 292 11.94 22.41 -1.91
CA ALA A 292 10.95 21.43 -1.41
C ALA A 292 9.62 22.12 -1.04
N ARG A 293 9.67 23.25 -0.30
CA ARG A 293 8.46 24.04 0.03
C ARG A 293 7.77 24.57 -1.23
N ALA A 294 8.53 25.12 -2.16
CA ALA A 294 7.99 25.62 -3.43
C ALA A 294 7.30 24.51 -4.22
N LEU A 295 7.91 23.33 -4.32
CA LEU A 295 7.34 22.17 -5.00
C LEU A 295 6.03 21.74 -4.32
N PHE A 296 6.02 21.63 -2.99
CA PHE A 296 4.82 21.27 -2.25
C PHE A 296 3.71 22.31 -2.41
N TYR A 297 4.05 23.59 -2.33
CA TYR A 297 3.07 24.68 -2.46
C TYR A 297 2.38 24.67 -3.83
N VAL A 298 3.14 24.46 -4.91
CA VAL A 298 2.59 24.45 -6.27
C VAL A 298 1.80 23.17 -6.52
N ARG A 299 2.30 22.00 -6.12
CA ARG A 299 1.76 20.68 -6.48
C ARG A 299 0.83 20.04 -5.46
N LEU A 300 0.91 20.42 -4.17
CA LEU A 300 0.16 19.76 -3.12
C LEU A 300 -1.36 19.92 -3.26
N SER A 301 -1.81 20.97 -3.95
CA SER A 301 -3.22 21.21 -4.23
C SER A 301 -3.89 20.13 -5.07
N GLU A 302 -3.13 19.47 -5.94
CA GLU A 302 -3.64 18.37 -6.77
C GLU A 302 -3.40 16.99 -6.14
N GLY A 303 -2.53 16.90 -5.12
CA GLY A 303 -2.24 15.66 -4.42
C GLY A 303 -1.67 14.54 -5.31
N ARG A 304 -1.05 14.91 -6.45
CA ARG A 304 -0.57 13.96 -7.45
C ARG A 304 0.91 14.11 -7.68
N VAL A 305 1.63 12.98 -7.64
CA VAL A 305 3.06 12.88 -7.97
C VAL A 305 3.23 11.76 -8.98
N ASP A 306 3.98 11.99 -10.05
CA ASP A 306 4.31 10.95 -11.01
C ASP A 306 5.81 10.82 -11.28
N GLU A 307 6.19 9.73 -11.91
CA GLU A 307 7.57 9.38 -12.19
C GLU A 307 8.29 10.37 -13.12
N ARG A 308 7.58 11.12 -14.00
CA ARG A 308 8.18 12.09 -14.92
C ARG A 308 8.81 13.25 -14.16
N GLY A 309 8.08 13.81 -13.17
CA GLY A 309 8.63 14.84 -12.29
C GLY A 309 9.82 14.33 -11.50
N PHE A 310 9.75 13.09 -11.03
CA PHE A 310 10.84 12.46 -10.31
C PHE A 310 12.06 12.16 -11.21
N ALA A 311 11.85 11.75 -12.44
CA ALA A 311 12.93 11.55 -13.43
C ALA A 311 13.73 12.83 -13.66
N VAL A 312 13.04 13.97 -13.85
CA VAL A 312 13.70 15.28 -13.98
C VAL A 312 14.43 15.67 -12.70
N PHE A 313 13.80 15.51 -11.53
CA PHE A 313 14.45 15.75 -10.23
C PHE A 313 15.73 14.92 -10.08
N ARG A 314 15.72 13.65 -10.43
CA ARG A 314 16.87 12.75 -10.38
C ARG A 314 18.00 13.21 -11.29
N LEU A 315 17.69 13.64 -12.51
CA LEU A 315 18.67 14.20 -13.46
C LEU A 315 19.31 15.47 -12.91
N LEU A 316 18.50 16.41 -12.39
CA LEU A 316 18.99 17.65 -11.79
C LEU A 316 19.87 17.39 -10.57
N ARG A 317 19.50 16.43 -9.72
CA ARG A 317 20.32 16.01 -8.60
C ARG A 317 21.64 15.39 -9.06
N ALA A 318 21.62 14.55 -10.11
CA ALA A 318 22.82 13.92 -10.66
C ALA A 318 23.79 14.93 -11.30
N SER A 319 23.31 16.06 -11.81
CA SER A 319 24.15 17.12 -12.39
C SER A 319 24.91 17.95 -11.36
N ARG A 320 24.50 17.94 -10.09
CA ARG A 320 25.21 18.64 -9.01
C ARG A 320 26.54 17.96 -8.65
N PRO A 321 27.55 18.70 -8.20
CA PRO A 321 28.79 18.11 -7.65
C PRO A 321 28.50 17.14 -6.51
N ALA A 322 29.24 16.04 -6.43
CA ALA A 322 29.00 15.00 -5.41
C ALA A 322 29.03 15.52 -3.97
N ALA A 323 29.92 16.48 -3.68
CA ALA A 323 30.05 17.12 -2.36
C ALA A 323 28.82 17.95 -1.94
N GLN A 324 27.98 18.35 -2.89
CA GLN A 324 26.76 19.13 -2.64
C GLN A 324 25.49 18.30 -2.66
N ARG A 325 25.60 16.99 -2.92
CA ARG A 325 24.44 16.10 -2.97
C ARG A 325 24.11 15.58 -1.57
N LEU A 326 22.89 15.78 -1.13
CA LEU A 326 22.37 15.09 0.05
C LEU A 326 22.38 13.59 -0.18
N SER A 327 22.75 12.78 0.81
CA SER A 327 22.50 11.34 0.79
C SER A 327 20.99 11.05 0.69
N SER A 328 20.60 9.85 0.29
CA SER A 328 19.16 9.48 0.21
C SER A 328 18.47 9.62 1.57
N ALA A 329 19.15 9.26 2.66
CA ALA A 329 18.60 9.40 4.01
C ALA A 329 18.41 10.87 4.42
N GLN A 330 19.38 11.75 4.12
CA GLN A 330 19.27 13.19 4.38
C GLN A 330 18.16 13.84 3.54
N LEU A 331 18.08 13.49 2.26
CA LEU A 331 17.04 13.96 1.35
C LEU A 331 15.64 13.56 1.84
N LYS A 332 15.45 12.30 2.22
CA LYS A 332 14.20 11.78 2.78
C LYS A 332 13.81 12.52 4.08
N ALA A 333 14.77 12.72 4.98
CA ALA A 333 14.53 13.44 6.23
C ALA A 333 14.14 14.91 5.96
N MET A 334 14.83 15.59 5.05
CA MET A 334 14.54 16.95 4.65
C MET A 334 13.15 17.07 4.00
N ILE A 335 12.81 16.22 3.03
CA ILE A 335 11.50 16.20 2.38
C ILE A 335 10.39 16.02 3.41
N LYS A 336 10.54 15.04 4.32
CA LYS A 336 9.58 14.80 5.40
C LYS A 336 9.41 16.01 6.30
N GLU A 337 10.50 16.63 6.71
CA GLU A 337 10.49 17.80 7.57
C GLU A 337 9.78 18.98 6.89
N GLN A 338 10.15 19.31 5.65
CA GLN A 338 9.53 20.41 4.92
C GLN A 338 8.05 20.17 4.65
N TYR A 339 7.66 18.90 4.38
CA TYR A 339 6.26 18.53 4.23
C TYR A 339 5.47 18.76 5.53
N LEU A 340 6.02 18.37 6.68
CA LEU A 340 5.37 18.58 7.97
C LEU A 340 5.22 20.06 8.29
N LEU A 341 6.23 20.90 8.00
CA LEU A 341 6.14 22.37 8.15
C LEU A 341 5.03 22.95 7.26
N MET A 342 4.94 22.50 6.00
CA MET A 342 3.87 22.90 5.09
C MET A 342 2.47 22.48 5.58
N ARG A 343 2.37 21.36 6.28
CA ARG A 343 1.11 20.86 6.88
C ARG A 343 0.75 21.56 8.19
N MET A 344 1.73 22.06 8.94
CA MET A 344 1.52 22.84 10.17
C MET A 344 1.00 24.24 9.85
N ASP A 345 1.72 24.97 8.99
CA ASP A 345 1.38 26.31 8.53
C ASP A 345 2.03 26.56 7.15
N GLY A 346 1.27 26.27 6.09
CA GLY A 346 1.76 26.37 4.72
C GLY A 346 2.10 27.78 4.28
N GLU A 347 1.31 28.79 4.72
CA GLU A 347 1.54 30.18 4.39
C GLU A 347 2.83 30.69 5.02
N ARG A 348 3.01 30.45 6.32
CA ARG A 348 4.25 30.80 7.05
C ARG A 348 5.46 30.08 6.47
N ALA A 349 5.33 28.81 6.11
CA ALA A 349 6.43 28.04 5.53
C ALA A 349 6.86 28.59 4.16
N VAL A 350 5.91 29.04 3.34
CA VAL A 350 6.17 29.66 2.04
C VAL A 350 6.76 31.07 2.21
N ASP A 351 6.22 31.88 3.09
CA ASP A 351 6.69 33.26 3.34
C ASP A 351 8.12 33.29 3.92
N ALA A 352 8.59 32.19 4.52
CA ALA A 352 9.96 32.05 4.99
C ALA A 352 10.99 31.75 3.86
N ILE A 353 10.55 31.45 2.63
CA ILE A 353 11.45 31.11 1.50
C ILE A 353 12.57 32.15 1.29
N PRO A 354 12.32 33.48 1.29
CA PRO A 354 13.39 34.47 1.11
C PRO A 354 14.50 34.36 2.16
N LYS A 355 14.16 34.03 3.43
CA LYS A 355 15.13 33.81 4.49
C LYS A 355 16.01 32.58 4.23
N LEU A 356 15.41 31.48 3.75
CA LEU A 356 16.14 30.25 3.40
C LEU A 356 17.14 30.48 2.26
N LEU A 357 16.83 31.36 1.32
CA LEU A 357 17.69 31.71 0.19
C LEU A 357 18.85 32.63 0.58
N GLY A 358 18.80 33.29 1.75
CA GLY A 358 19.80 34.27 2.21
C GLY A 358 21.17 33.68 2.55
N GLY A 359 21.25 32.41 2.96
CA GLY A 359 22.45 31.75 3.44
C GLY A 359 23.23 30.91 2.41
N GLY A 360 22.78 30.81 1.16
CA GLY A 360 23.30 29.82 0.22
C GLY A 360 24.25 30.33 -0.86
N GLN A 361 25.19 29.47 -1.30
CA GLN A 361 26.06 29.67 -2.45
C GLN A 361 25.36 29.39 -3.81
N VAL A 362 24.12 28.93 -3.82
CA VAL A 362 23.40 28.61 -5.04
C VAL A 362 22.63 29.82 -5.55
N ASP A 363 22.70 30.05 -6.85
CA ASP A 363 21.94 31.13 -7.50
C ASP A 363 20.41 30.81 -7.44
N PRO A 364 19.58 31.68 -6.85
CA PRO A 364 18.13 31.51 -6.83
C PRO A 364 17.49 31.40 -8.19
N ALA A 365 18.05 32.05 -9.21
CA ALA A 365 17.56 31.95 -10.58
C ALA A 365 17.77 30.54 -11.16
N ALA A 366 18.92 29.93 -10.90
CA ALA A 366 19.19 28.54 -11.30
C ALA A 366 18.27 27.55 -10.55
N ALA A 367 18.04 27.81 -9.24
CA ALA A 367 17.13 26.99 -8.43
C ALA A 367 15.68 27.07 -8.94
N LEU A 368 15.21 28.29 -9.29
CA LEU A 368 13.88 28.49 -9.86
C LEU A 368 13.74 27.84 -11.26
N ALA A 369 14.78 27.88 -12.07
CA ALA A 369 14.80 27.21 -13.38
C ALA A 369 14.66 25.68 -13.20
N ALA A 370 15.37 25.10 -12.24
CA ALA A 370 15.25 23.68 -11.88
C ALA A 370 13.84 23.32 -11.40
N LEU A 371 13.23 24.15 -10.55
CA LEU A 371 11.84 23.98 -10.10
C LEU A 371 10.87 23.95 -11.28
N ARG A 372 10.99 24.90 -12.20
CA ARG A 372 10.14 24.96 -13.41
C ARG A 372 10.28 23.69 -14.27
N GLN A 373 11.50 23.15 -14.42
CA GLN A 373 11.71 21.91 -15.16
C GLN A 373 10.99 20.73 -14.50
N VAL A 374 11.06 20.58 -13.18
CA VAL A 374 10.34 19.52 -12.44
C VAL A 374 8.83 19.71 -12.57
N LEU A 375 8.34 20.95 -12.45
CA LEU A 375 6.91 21.25 -12.53
C LEU A 375 6.34 20.99 -13.95
N SER A 376 7.09 21.32 -15.00
CA SER A 376 6.65 21.12 -16.40
C SER A 376 6.79 19.67 -16.91
N ALA A 377 7.49 18.82 -16.17
CA ALA A 377 7.72 17.42 -16.57
C ALA A 377 6.41 16.63 -16.76
N ARG A 378 5.37 17.00 -16.07
CA ARG A 378 4.03 16.37 -16.12
C ARG A 378 3.14 16.91 -17.24
N GLY A 379 3.57 17.98 -17.90
CA GLY A 379 2.82 18.72 -18.90
C GLY A 379 2.47 20.13 -18.46
N ALA A 380 1.50 20.74 -19.12
CA ALA A 380 1.09 22.12 -18.85
C ALA A 380 0.57 22.31 -17.43
N LEU A 381 0.92 23.43 -16.79
CA LEU A 381 0.43 23.79 -15.46
C LEU A 381 -1.01 24.26 -15.54
N THR A 382 -1.82 23.91 -14.55
CA THR A 382 -3.17 24.44 -14.35
C THR A 382 -3.10 25.92 -14.00
N GLU A 383 -4.23 26.65 -14.11
CA GLU A 383 -4.29 28.07 -13.79
C GLU A 383 -3.97 28.35 -12.31
N ASP A 384 -4.37 27.44 -11.41
CA ASP A 384 -4.04 27.57 -9.99
C ASP A 384 -2.57 27.30 -9.70
N GLU A 385 -1.96 26.32 -10.38
CA GLU A 385 -0.52 26.07 -10.30
C GLU A 385 0.29 27.26 -10.83
N LYS A 386 -0.14 27.89 -11.92
CA LYS A 386 0.47 29.10 -12.47
C LYS A 386 0.44 30.24 -11.48
N LYS A 387 -0.71 30.49 -10.84
CA LYS A 387 -0.84 31.53 -9.77
C LYS A 387 0.11 31.27 -8.61
N ARG A 388 0.16 30.01 -8.14
CA ARG A 388 1.07 29.62 -7.05
C ARG A 388 2.53 29.75 -7.45
N LEU A 389 2.87 29.32 -8.67
CA LEU A 389 4.23 29.46 -9.19
C LEU A 389 4.64 30.95 -9.27
N ALA A 390 3.77 31.84 -9.76
CA ALA A 390 4.04 33.28 -9.82
C ALA A 390 4.33 33.87 -8.42
N ARG A 391 3.64 33.40 -7.36
CA ARG A 391 3.98 33.79 -5.97
C ARG A 391 5.37 33.30 -5.58
N ILE A 392 5.70 32.03 -5.87
CA ILE A 392 7.03 31.48 -5.59
C ILE A 392 8.11 32.27 -6.32
N GLU A 393 7.90 32.63 -7.58
CA GLU A 393 8.82 33.45 -8.37
C GLU A 393 9.08 34.81 -7.74
N THR A 394 8.02 35.45 -7.20
CA THR A 394 8.16 36.70 -6.44
C THR A 394 8.99 36.54 -5.17
N LEU A 395 8.78 35.43 -4.44
CA LEU A 395 9.55 35.15 -3.21
C LEU A 395 11.03 34.83 -3.51
N PHE A 396 11.31 34.13 -4.62
CA PHE A 396 12.70 33.87 -5.05
C PHE A 396 13.43 35.12 -5.54
N ALA A 397 12.70 36.12 -6.04
CA ALA A 397 13.23 37.39 -6.49
C ALA A 397 13.35 38.43 -5.36
N ALA A 398 12.78 38.17 -4.19
CA ALA A 398 12.82 39.08 -3.06
C ALA A 398 14.25 39.38 -2.59
N PRO A 399 14.55 40.60 -2.08
CA PRO A 399 15.84 40.93 -1.52
C PRO A 399 16.21 39.93 -0.42
N ARG A 400 17.45 39.43 -0.46
CA ARG A 400 17.94 38.48 0.54
C ARG A 400 17.96 39.18 1.91
N GLN A 401 17.17 38.71 2.85
CA GLN A 401 17.30 39.09 4.24
C GLN A 401 18.53 38.37 4.82
N GLU A 402 19.59 39.09 5.13
CA GLU A 402 20.75 38.54 5.84
C GLU A 402 20.31 37.93 7.16
N LEU A 403 20.60 36.65 7.35
CA LEU A 403 20.50 36.01 8.65
C LEU A 403 21.37 36.77 9.63
N THR A 404 20.78 37.54 10.53
CA THR A 404 21.48 38.07 11.67
C THR A 404 22.05 36.89 12.43
N GLN A 405 23.39 36.71 12.38
CA GLN A 405 24.08 35.73 13.21
C GLN A 405 23.71 36.04 14.65
N VAL A 406 22.91 35.16 15.26
CA VAL A 406 22.80 35.17 16.73
C VAL A 406 24.16 34.74 17.22
N ALA A 407 24.91 35.72 17.68
CA ALA A 407 26.19 35.51 18.34
C ALA A 407 25.97 34.49 19.46
N GLU A 408 26.77 33.46 19.43
CA GLU A 408 27.01 32.58 20.57
C GLU A 408 27.26 33.45 21.80
N ILE A 409 26.31 33.42 22.73
CA ILE A 409 26.59 33.85 24.11
C ILE A 409 26.84 32.56 24.88
N GLY A 410 28.04 32.44 25.37
CA GLY A 410 28.78 31.41 26.04
C GLY A 410 28.10 30.62 27.15
#